data_2216cab141698ac35b2209cc988d3c0b
#
_entry.id   2216cab141698ac35b2209cc988d3c0b
#
_cell.length_a   1.000
_cell.length_b   1.000
_cell.length_c   1.000
_cell.angle_alpha   90.00
_cell.angle_beta   90.00
_cell.angle_gamma   90.00
#
_symmetry.space_group_name_H-M   'P 1'
#
loop_
_entity.id
_entity.type
_entity.pdbx_description
1 polymer ?
#
loop_
_entity_poly.entity_id
_entity_poly.type
_entity_poly.pdbx_seq_one_letter_code
_entity_poly.pdbx_strand_id
1 'polypeptide(L)'
;MSYSYPVFGKGEKMEIIPYRFGAGRFIFAENALSSLQEELRRYGTNAFFLMGEKAFSLMEQFGLFEQETGLVSEKEIYKGFPTEEELTECKDKLFAFKKRVGGGQAPTVLIGIGGGRIMDLAKAVAAESAVPLILIPTSAATCAAYSPLSVLYSKEGKVEKVLHFEKEIDSVIVDGRVLTTESARLLKAGILDAMAKYVEILHGGEEITAENSRIEKYFAKKMAEDLFLFLEEKGKDAVRALERGECSKTLSDVFFSNIAYTGLISGLMRGRGQAALAHVFYNFLRGYYPETKDFYHGEMVGVGLLLEARWNRDRRLEERLQQFLREMDMAKSLYDLGLEREEEVFEAFYHYCVEKKSISEGKEEKERLREAFSALS
;
A
#
# COMPACT_ATOMS: atom_id res chain seq x y z
N MET A 1 -22.49 13.42 -37.31
CA MET A 1 -22.90 13.43 -35.89
C MET A 1 -21.80 14.10 -35.11
N SER A 2 -22.01 15.35 -34.68
CA SER A 2 -21.04 16.07 -33.85
C SER A 2 -21.21 15.58 -32.40
N TYR A 3 -20.24 14.86 -31.88
CA TYR A 3 -20.16 14.58 -30.44
C TYR A 3 -19.81 15.89 -29.72
N SER A 4 -20.82 16.51 -29.11
CA SER A 4 -20.57 17.56 -28.14
C SER A 4 -20.15 16.91 -26.82
N TYR A 5 -18.87 17.02 -26.47
CA TYR A 5 -18.45 16.72 -25.11
C TYR A 5 -19.20 17.62 -24.13
N PRO A 6 -19.62 17.12 -22.95
CA PRO A 6 -20.27 17.94 -21.96
C PRO A 6 -19.33 19.10 -21.61
N VAL A 7 -19.76 20.32 -21.91
CA VAL A 7 -19.05 21.54 -21.55
C VAL A 7 -19.18 21.68 -20.04
N PHE A 8 -18.05 21.63 -19.36
CA PHE A 8 -17.95 21.94 -17.92
C PHE A 8 -18.70 23.25 -17.63
N GLY A 9 -19.43 23.32 -16.50
CA GLY A 9 -20.24 24.47 -16.13
C GLY A 9 -19.42 25.78 -16.20
N LYS A 10 -20.03 26.85 -16.72
CA LYS A 10 -19.38 28.16 -16.83
C LYS A 10 -18.92 28.63 -15.48
N GLY A 11 -17.61 28.58 -15.21
CA GLY A 11 -16.99 29.15 -14.01
C GLY A 11 -15.96 28.27 -13.27
N GLU A 12 -15.89 26.98 -13.51
CA GLU A 12 -14.85 26.13 -12.93
C GLU A 12 -13.53 26.31 -13.69
N LYS A 13 -12.50 26.81 -13.00
CA LYS A 13 -11.13 26.75 -13.50
C LYS A 13 -10.77 25.28 -13.70
N MET A 14 -10.51 24.89 -14.93
CA MET A 14 -10.03 23.54 -15.26
C MET A 14 -8.66 23.35 -14.60
N GLU A 15 -8.63 22.65 -13.47
CA GLU A 15 -7.40 22.26 -12.81
C GLU A 15 -6.72 21.20 -13.66
N ILE A 16 -5.48 21.47 -14.09
CA ILE A 16 -4.66 20.45 -14.77
C ILE A 16 -4.24 19.43 -13.72
N ILE A 17 -4.79 18.22 -13.82
CA ILE A 17 -4.55 17.16 -12.87
C ILE A 17 -3.80 16.03 -13.57
N PRO A 18 -2.50 15.83 -13.29
CA PRO A 18 -1.80 14.67 -13.82
C PRO A 18 -2.28 13.39 -13.11
N TYR A 19 -2.60 12.35 -13.87
CA TYR A 19 -2.85 11.02 -13.36
C TYR A 19 -1.60 10.16 -13.46
N ARG A 20 -1.41 9.28 -12.47
CA ARG A 20 -0.36 8.28 -12.44
C ARG A 20 -0.98 6.92 -12.20
N PHE A 21 -0.59 5.97 -13.03
CA PHE A 21 -1.20 4.64 -13.04
C PHE A 21 -0.30 3.57 -12.40
N GLY A 22 0.80 3.97 -11.77
CA GLY A 22 1.67 3.11 -10.98
C GLY A 22 3.06 2.94 -11.57
N ALA A 23 3.26 2.00 -12.49
CA ALA A 23 4.57 1.73 -13.08
C ALA A 23 4.52 1.77 -14.61
N GLY A 24 5.59 2.26 -15.23
CA GLY A 24 5.77 2.24 -16.68
C GLY A 24 5.82 0.81 -17.23
N ARG A 25 6.38 -0.13 -16.45
CA ARG A 25 6.38 -1.57 -16.74
C ARG A 25 6.03 -2.37 -15.49
N PHE A 26 5.16 -3.35 -15.63
CA PHE A 26 4.81 -4.29 -14.57
C PHE A 26 5.03 -5.72 -15.09
N ILE A 27 6.01 -6.41 -14.50
CA ILE A 27 6.42 -7.76 -14.89
C ILE A 27 6.00 -8.70 -13.75
N PHE A 28 5.08 -9.59 -14.04
CA PHE A 28 4.58 -10.57 -13.09
C PHE A 28 4.63 -11.96 -13.68
N ALA A 29 5.46 -12.81 -13.10
CA ALA A 29 5.61 -14.21 -13.51
C ALA A 29 6.19 -15.04 -12.35
N GLU A 30 6.11 -16.35 -12.45
CA GLU A 30 6.70 -17.28 -11.47
C GLU A 30 8.23 -17.12 -11.35
N ASN A 31 8.91 -16.71 -12.42
CA ASN A 31 10.36 -16.49 -12.47
C ASN A 31 10.70 -15.10 -13.00
N ALA A 32 10.00 -14.08 -12.53
CA ALA A 32 10.16 -12.71 -13.03
C ALA A 32 11.55 -12.11 -12.74
N LEU A 33 12.24 -12.56 -11.69
CA LEU A 33 13.61 -12.09 -11.37
C LEU A 33 14.59 -12.32 -12.53
N SER A 34 14.37 -13.32 -13.39
CA SER A 34 15.21 -13.55 -14.58
C SER A 34 15.21 -12.38 -15.56
N SER A 35 14.20 -11.50 -15.52
CA SER A 35 14.11 -10.30 -16.35
C SER A 35 14.93 -9.12 -15.84
N LEU A 36 15.47 -9.17 -14.60
CA LEU A 36 16.11 -8.03 -13.96
C LEU A 36 17.26 -7.46 -14.78
N GLN A 37 18.11 -8.31 -15.37
CA GLN A 37 19.24 -7.84 -16.19
C GLN A 37 18.79 -7.07 -17.42
N GLU A 38 17.74 -7.54 -18.09
CA GLU A 38 17.17 -6.85 -19.25
C GLU A 38 16.57 -5.51 -18.86
N GLU A 39 15.83 -5.48 -17.76
CA GLU A 39 15.25 -4.25 -17.25
C GLU A 39 16.32 -3.23 -16.80
N LEU A 40 17.38 -3.69 -16.12
CA LEU A 40 18.51 -2.82 -15.76
C LEU A 40 19.13 -2.14 -16.97
N ARG A 41 19.40 -2.89 -18.04
CA ARG A 41 20.02 -2.36 -19.28
C ARG A 41 19.16 -1.32 -19.98
N ARG A 42 17.84 -1.30 -19.76
CA ARG A 42 16.94 -0.28 -20.30
C ARG A 42 17.17 1.10 -19.69
N TYR A 43 17.58 1.14 -18.43
CA TYR A 43 17.63 2.36 -17.66
C TYR A 43 19.03 2.78 -17.25
N GLY A 44 19.99 1.87 -17.20
CA GLY A 44 21.33 2.22 -16.80
C GLY A 44 22.36 1.10 -16.90
N THR A 45 23.59 1.46 -16.53
CA THR A 45 24.76 0.58 -16.56
C THR A 45 25.29 0.27 -15.17
N ASN A 46 24.77 0.92 -14.13
CA ASN A 46 25.16 0.71 -12.74
C ASN A 46 23.91 0.51 -11.87
N ALA A 47 24.02 -0.27 -10.83
CA ALA A 47 22.92 -0.65 -9.95
C ALA A 47 23.21 -0.30 -8.49
N PHE A 48 22.31 0.47 -7.86
CA PHE A 48 22.31 0.68 -6.42
C PHE A 48 21.14 -0.06 -5.80
N PHE A 49 21.43 -1.10 -5.02
CA PHE A 49 20.41 -1.92 -4.37
C PHE A 49 20.12 -1.38 -2.97
N LEU A 50 18.85 -1.06 -2.73
CA LEU A 50 18.31 -0.71 -1.41
C LEU A 50 17.40 -1.84 -0.93
N MET A 51 17.78 -2.54 0.12
CA MET A 51 17.12 -3.78 0.52
C MET A 51 16.88 -3.85 2.02
N GLY A 52 15.80 -4.54 2.43
CA GLY A 52 15.65 -4.99 3.81
C GLY A 52 16.52 -6.21 4.13
N GLU A 53 16.90 -6.40 5.40
CA GLU A 53 17.73 -7.55 5.82
C GLU A 53 17.15 -8.90 5.35
N LYS A 54 15.84 -9.12 5.57
CA LYS A 54 15.18 -10.36 5.14
C LYS A 54 15.16 -10.50 3.61
N ALA A 55 14.97 -9.38 2.90
CA ALA A 55 14.97 -9.38 1.45
C ALA A 55 16.34 -9.71 0.88
N PHE A 56 17.42 -9.18 1.50
CA PHE A 56 18.79 -9.51 1.12
C PHE A 56 19.05 -11.03 1.21
N SER A 57 18.78 -11.63 2.38
CA SER A 57 18.97 -13.08 2.57
C SER A 57 18.11 -13.92 1.61
N LEU A 58 16.90 -13.45 1.31
CA LEU A 58 16.02 -14.11 0.36
C LEU A 58 16.59 -14.06 -1.07
N MET A 59 17.10 -12.90 -1.49
CA MET A 59 17.71 -12.74 -2.82
C MET A 59 18.99 -13.54 -2.98
N GLU A 60 19.78 -13.73 -1.92
CA GLU A 60 20.90 -14.67 -1.94
C GLU A 60 20.45 -16.12 -2.19
N GLN A 61 19.38 -16.56 -1.52
CA GLN A 61 18.81 -17.90 -1.73
C GLN A 61 18.27 -18.10 -3.18
N PHE A 62 17.78 -17.05 -3.80
CA PHE A 62 17.34 -17.07 -5.21
C PHE A 62 18.50 -16.87 -6.21
N GLY A 63 19.74 -16.77 -5.76
CA GLY A 63 20.93 -16.63 -6.61
C GLY A 63 20.98 -15.31 -7.38
N LEU A 64 20.30 -14.26 -6.92
CA LEU A 64 20.20 -12.99 -7.63
C LEU A 64 21.57 -12.35 -7.84
N PHE A 65 22.47 -12.48 -6.88
CA PHE A 65 23.80 -11.84 -6.88
C PHE A 65 24.88 -12.69 -7.53
N GLU A 66 24.59 -13.96 -7.84
CA GLU A 66 25.52 -14.87 -8.53
C GLU A 66 25.51 -14.65 -10.05
N GLN A 67 24.47 -13.97 -10.56
CA GLN A 67 24.38 -13.65 -11.96
C GLN A 67 25.42 -12.56 -12.28
N GLU A 68 26.40 -12.88 -13.12
CA GLU A 68 27.32 -11.90 -13.67
C GLU A 68 26.57 -10.86 -14.50
N THR A 69 26.22 -9.75 -13.87
CA THR A 69 25.43 -8.70 -14.55
C THR A 69 26.28 -7.86 -15.49
N GLY A 70 27.60 -7.89 -15.35
CA GLY A 70 28.54 -6.99 -16.04
C GLY A 70 28.35 -5.52 -15.59
N LEU A 71 27.53 -5.29 -14.57
CA LEU A 71 27.21 -3.97 -14.03
C LEU A 71 27.98 -3.74 -12.73
N VAL A 72 28.46 -2.50 -12.54
CA VAL A 72 29.00 -2.11 -11.23
C VAL A 72 27.79 -1.92 -10.28
N SER A 73 27.86 -2.57 -9.13
CA SER A 73 26.76 -2.51 -8.16
C SER A 73 27.24 -2.22 -6.75
N GLU A 74 26.35 -1.64 -5.96
CA GLU A 74 26.47 -1.45 -4.52
C GLU A 74 25.18 -1.86 -3.82
N LYS A 75 25.29 -2.38 -2.61
CA LYS A 75 24.17 -2.88 -1.82
C LYS A 75 24.08 -2.12 -0.51
N GLU A 76 22.94 -1.53 -0.23
CA GLU A 76 22.60 -0.90 1.03
C GLU A 76 21.51 -1.71 1.73
N ILE A 77 21.79 -2.14 2.95
CA ILE A 77 20.85 -2.89 3.78
C ILE A 77 20.19 -1.94 4.77
N TYR A 78 18.89 -1.82 4.67
CA TYR A 78 18.09 -0.91 5.48
C TYR A 78 17.25 -1.66 6.52
N LYS A 79 17.12 -1.04 7.71
CA LYS A 79 16.34 -1.55 8.82
C LYS A 79 15.56 -0.42 9.50
N GLY A 80 14.26 -0.60 9.69
CA GLY A 80 13.44 0.36 10.44
C GLY A 80 12.28 0.92 9.64
N PHE A 81 11.90 2.15 10.00
CA PHE A 81 10.85 2.91 9.30
C PHE A 81 11.50 3.93 8.37
N PRO A 82 10.96 4.15 7.16
CA PRO A 82 11.44 5.20 6.27
C PRO A 82 11.15 6.58 6.87
N THR A 83 12.20 7.18 7.45
CA THR A 83 12.16 8.53 8.03
C THR A 83 12.79 9.54 7.06
N GLU A 84 12.62 10.85 7.31
CA GLU A 84 13.32 11.89 6.53
C GLU A 84 14.85 11.83 6.69
N GLU A 85 15.33 11.40 7.86
CA GLU A 85 16.76 11.18 8.12
C GLU A 85 17.31 10.05 7.26
N GLU A 86 16.62 8.90 7.24
CA GLU A 86 16.99 7.75 6.42
C GLU A 86 16.92 8.04 4.92
N LEU A 87 15.92 8.81 4.49
CA LEU A 87 15.82 9.28 3.12
C LEU A 87 17.08 10.09 2.73
N THR A 88 17.51 11.00 3.60
CA THR A 88 18.68 11.84 3.37
C THR A 88 19.96 10.98 3.32
N GLU A 89 20.13 10.05 4.27
CA GLU A 89 21.27 9.15 4.32
C GLU A 89 21.37 8.26 3.07
N CYS A 90 20.27 7.67 2.65
CA CYS A 90 20.24 6.83 1.45
C CYS A 90 20.56 7.64 0.17
N LYS A 91 20.11 8.89 0.08
CA LYS A 91 20.46 9.79 -1.04
C LYS A 91 21.97 10.10 -1.06
N ASP A 92 22.56 10.38 0.10
CA ASP A 92 24.00 10.68 0.19
C ASP A 92 24.83 9.46 -0.23
N LYS A 93 24.45 8.24 0.20
CA LYS A 93 25.10 6.98 -0.23
C LYS A 93 24.94 6.76 -1.74
N LEU A 94 23.76 6.95 -2.29
CA LEU A 94 23.50 6.85 -3.74
C LEU A 94 24.36 7.88 -4.50
N PHE A 95 24.43 9.12 -4.03
CA PHE A 95 25.25 10.16 -4.64
C PHE A 95 26.76 9.81 -4.60
N ALA A 96 27.26 9.31 -3.48
CA ALA A 96 28.65 8.86 -3.34
C ALA A 96 28.96 7.71 -4.31
N PHE A 97 28.04 6.74 -4.45
CA PHE A 97 28.14 5.66 -5.43
C PHE A 97 28.21 6.21 -6.87
N LYS A 98 27.26 7.07 -7.27
CA LYS A 98 27.24 7.70 -8.61
C LYS A 98 28.55 8.40 -8.93
N LYS A 99 29.11 9.14 -7.96
CA LYS A 99 30.39 9.83 -8.13
C LYS A 99 31.54 8.86 -8.35
N ARG A 100 31.56 7.73 -7.66
CA ARG A 100 32.61 6.71 -7.77
C ARG A 100 32.59 5.97 -9.10
N VAL A 101 31.39 5.66 -9.64
CA VAL A 101 31.26 4.81 -10.83
C VAL A 101 31.29 5.58 -12.17
N GLY A 102 31.33 6.89 -12.18
CA GLY A 102 31.39 7.60 -13.46
C GLY A 102 31.29 9.12 -13.36
N GLY A 103 31.70 9.69 -12.22
CA GLY A 103 31.68 11.14 -12.04
C GLY A 103 30.28 11.79 -12.15
N GLY A 104 29.23 11.00 -11.90
CA GLY A 104 27.84 11.45 -11.98
C GLY A 104 27.19 11.35 -13.36
N GLN A 105 27.92 10.98 -14.40
CA GLN A 105 27.40 10.87 -15.78
C GLN A 105 26.95 9.44 -16.14
N ALA A 106 27.43 8.40 -15.44
CA ALA A 106 27.04 7.02 -15.71
C ALA A 106 25.58 6.79 -15.25
N PRO A 107 24.68 6.30 -16.12
CA PRO A 107 23.30 6.02 -15.75
C PRO A 107 23.25 4.98 -14.61
N THR A 108 22.75 5.40 -13.45
CA THR A 108 22.60 4.57 -12.26
C THR A 108 21.11 4.30 -12.02
N VAL A 109 20.76 3.04 -11.80
CA VAL A 109 19.40 2.61 -11.47
C VAL A 109 19.33 2.30 -9.99
N LEU A 110 18.33 2.82 -9.29
CA LEU A 110 17.98 2.40 -7.94
C LEU A 110 17.08 1.17 -8.00
N ILE A 111 17.41 0.14 -7.24
CA ILE A 111 16.64 -1.09 -7.15
C ILE A 111 16.19 -1.28 -5.70
N GLY A 112 14.89 -1.11 -5.45
CA GLY A 112 14.30 -1.36 -4.14
C GLY A 112 13.80 -2.80 -4.02
N ILE A 113 14.32 -3.57 -3.04
CA ILE A 113 13.89 -4.97 -2.83
C ILE A 113 13.41 -5.16 -1.38
N GLY A 114 12.14 -5.48 -1.19
CA GLY A 114 11.60 -5.67 0.16
C GLY A 114 10.09 -5.54 0.28
N GLY A 115 9.61 -5.34 1.49
CA GLY A 115 8.23 -5.02 1.78
C GLY A 115 7.92 -3.52 1.66
N GLY A 116 6.71 -3.10 2.03
CA GLY A 116 6.20 -1.74 1.85
C GLY A 116 7.14 -0.62 2.31
N ARG A 117 7.82 -0.78 3.44
CA ARG A 117 8.77 0.24 3.96
C ARG A 117 9.94 0.49 3.01
N ILE A 118 10.49 -0.57 2.41
CA ILE A 118 11.56 -0.44 1.41
C ILE A 118 11.00 0.18 0.12
N MET A 119 9.80 -0.22 -0.29
CA MET A 119 9.15 0.35 -1.47
C MET A 119 8.97 1.87 -1.32
N ASP A 120 8.52 2.31 -0.14
CA ASP A 120 8.32 3.73 0.15
C ASP A 120 9.65 4.50 0.18
N LEU A 121 10.67 3.98 0.88
CA LEU A 121 11.98 4.62 0.93
C LEU A 121 12.61 4.69 -0.47
N ALA A 122 12.61 3.60 -1.23
CA ALA A 122 13.19 3.56 -2.58
C ALA A 122 12.51 4.54 -3.54
N LYS A 123 11.17 4.66 -3.49
CA LYS A 123 10.43 5.65 -4.29
C LYS A 123 10.85 7.08 -3.94
N ALA A 124 10.92 7.40 -2.63
CA ALA A 124 11.33 8.72 -2.17
C ALA A 124 12.77 9.07 -2.59
N VAL A 125 13.72 8.14 -2.39
CA VAL A 125 15.13 8.30 -2.80
C VAL A 125 15.24 8.50 -4.30
N ALA A 126 14.54 7.68 -5.11
CA ALA A 126 14.60 7.77 -6.58
C ALA A 126 14.04 9.09 -7.10
N ALA A 127 12.91 9.53 -6.52
CA ALA A 127 12.27 10.80 -6.92
C ALA A 127 13.15 12.00 -6.63
N GLU A 128 13.72 12.09 -5.42
CA GLU A 128 14.57 13.21 -5.03
C GLU A 128 15.96 13.18 -5.69
N SER A 129 16.45 12.00 -6.08
CA SER A 129 17.73 11.84 -6.76
C SER A 129 17.63 11.84 -8.28
N ALA A 130 16.43 11.93 -8.83
CA ALA A 130 16.12 11.90 -10.26
C ALA A 130 16.77 10.69 -10.98
N VAL A 131 16.71 9.50 -10.38
CA VAL A 131 17.22 8.25 -10.97
C VAL A 131 16.09 7.32 -11.38
N PRO A 132 16.31 6.44 -12.38
CA PRO A 132 15.40 5.34 -12.67
C PRO A 132 15.21 4.41 -11.48
N LEU A 133 14.00 3.86 -11.34
CA LEU A 133 13.62 3.01 -10.22
C LEU A 133 13.04 1.68 -10.69
N ILE A 134 13.62 0.59 -10.20
CA ILE A 134 13.06 -0.75 -10.31
C ILE A 134 12.67 -1.22 -8.90
N LEU A 135 11.44 -1.67 -8.72
CA LEU A 135 10.96 -2.24 -7.45
C LEU A 135 10.74 -3.74 -7.57
N ILE A 136 11.19 -4.48 -6.55
CA ILE A 136 11.00 -5.93 -6.42
C ILE A 136 10.36 -6.20 -5.05
N PRO A 137 9.03 -6.27 -4.97
CA PRO A 137 8.34 -6.56 -3.71
C PRO A 137 8.59 -8.01 -3.28
N THR A 138 8.84 -8.19 -1.98
CA THR A 138 8.94 -9.52 -1.35
C THR A 138 7.71 -9.87 -0.52
N SER A 139 6.66 -9.06 -0.61
CA SER A 139 5.40 -9.25 0.08
C SER A 139 4.26 -8.57 -0.69
N ALA A 140 3.10 -9.22 -0.70
CA ALA A 140 1.84 -8.68 -1.22
C ALA A 140 0.94 -8.10 -0.11
N ALA A 141 1.52 -7.75 1.05
CA ALA A 141 0.78 -7.19 2.18
C ALA A 141 0.28 -5.75 1.98
N THR A 142 0.76 -5.05 0.95
CA THR A 142 0.33 -3.69 0.56
C THR A 142 0.56 -3.46 -0.94
N CYS A 143 -0.07 -2.44 -1.49
CA CYS A 143 0.16 -1.98 -2.86
C CYS A 143 1.36 -1.02 -3.01
N ALA A 144 2.22 -0.87 -2.00
CA ALA A 144 3.29 0.13 -1.98
C ALA A 144 4.26 0.04 -3.17
N ALA A 145 4.46 -1.16 -3.74
CA ALA A 145 5.30 -1.33 -4.92
C ALA A 145 4.70 -0.73 -6.21
N TYR A 146 3.40 -0.45 -6.23
CA TYR A 146 2.71 0.06 -7.42
C TYR A 146 2.02 1.41 -7.18
N SER A 147 1.73 1.78 -5.94
CA SER A 147 1.08 3.05 -5.62
C SER A 147 2.00 4.25 -5.88
N PRO A 148 1.46 5.37 -6.42
CA PRO A 148 2.26 6.54 -6.80
C PRO A 148 2.55 7.47 -5.61
N LEU A 149 2.70 6.93 -4.43
CA LEU A 149 3.00 7.68 -3.20
C LEU A 149 3.95 6.91 -2.29
N SER A 150 4.55 7.60 -1.34
CA SER A 150 5.32 7.02 -0.23
C SER A 150 4.88 7.60 1.09
N VAL A 151 4.93 6.78 2.12
CA VAL A 151 4.67 7.19 3.49
C VAL A 151 6.00 7.27 4.24
N LEU A 152 6.28 8.43 4.84
CA LEU A 152 7.37 8.63 5.77
C LEU A 152 6.85 8.61 7.20
N TYR A 153 7.67 8.06 8.08
CA TYR A 153 7.32 7.80 9.47
C TYR A 153 8.31 8.44 10.43
N SER A 154 7.90 8.62 11.68
CA SER A 154 8.85 8.83 12.78
C SER A 154 9.62 7.54 13.10
N LYS A 155 10.67 7.65 13.93
CA LYS A 155 11.44 6.49 14.42
C LYS A 155 10.58 5.48 15.20
N GLU A 156 9.49 5.94 15.80
CA GLU A 156 8.51 5.15 16.54
C GLU A 156 7.45 4.50 15.62
N GLY A 157 7.42 4.88 14.33
CA GLY A 157 6.49 4.32 13.34
C GLY A 157 5.18 5.08 13.18
N LYS A 158 5.09 6.32 13.71
CA LYS A 158 3.96 7.22 13.45
C LYS A 158 4.08 7.80 12.04
N VAL A 159 2.97 7.83 11.30
CA VAL A 159 2.92 8.48 9.98
C VAL A 159 3.14 9.99 10.14
N GLU A 160 4.17 10.52 9.49
CA GLU A 160 4.51 11.95 9.52
C GLU A 160 4.15 12.65 8.21
N LYS A 161 4.41 11.99 7.08
CA LYS A 161 4.27 12.63 5.78
C LYS A 161 3.89 11.63 4.70
N VAL A 162 3.05 12.07 3.78
CA VAL A 162 2.77 11.33 2.54
C VAL A 162 3.36 12.13 1.38
N LEU A 163 4.27 11.51 0.65
CA LEU A 163 4.89 12.09 -0.53
C LEU A 163 4.12 11.63 -1.78
N HIS A 164 3.80 12.56 -2.65
CA HIS A 164 3.22 12.29 -3.96
C HIS A 164 4.27 12.62 -5.02
N PHE A 165 4.52 11.71 -5.93
CA PHE A 165 5.56 11.87 -6.94
C PHE A 165 4.99 12.33 -8.27
N GLU A 166 5.80 13.04 -9.04
CA GLU A 166 5.43 13.47 -10.40
C GLU A 166 5.80 12.42 -11.46
N LYS A 167 6.74 11.53 -11.15
CA LYS A 167 7.18 10.46 -12.03
C LYS A 167 6.59 9.12 -11.55
N GLU A 168 6.20 8.28 -12.50
CA GLU A 168 5.84 6.89 -12.25
C GLU A 168 7.10 6.05 -11.95
N ILE A 169 6.90 4.89 -11.33
CA ILE A 169 7.94 3.89 -11.14
C ILE A 169 8.33 3.35 -12.52
N ASP A 170 9.62 3.26 -12.84
CA ASP A 170 10.06 2.82 -14.16
C ASP A 170 9.70 1.35 -14.42
N SER A 171 10.00 0.45 -13.45
CA SER A 171 9.60 -0.96 -13.53
C SER A 171 9.27 -1.55 -12.16
N VAL A 172 8.30 -2.44 -12.13
CA VAL A 172 8.02 -3.32 -10.99
C VAL A 172 8.16 -4.77 -11.46
N ILE A 173 9.00 -5.55 -10.77
CA ILE A 173 9.22 -6.97 -11.06
C ILE A 173 8.69 -7.78 -9.89
N VAL A 174 7.63 -8.53 -10.11
CA VAL A 174 6.96 -9.37 -9.12
C VAL A 174 7.20 -10.84 -9.46
N ASP A 175 8.07 -11.48 -8.70
CA ASP A 175 8.35 -12.91 -8.85
C ASP A 175 7.44 -13.73 -7.94
N GLY A 176 6.61 -14.60 -8.52
CA GLY A 176 5.66 -15.42 -7.78
C GLY A 176 6.33 -16.35 -6.76
N ARG A 177 7.53 -16.86 -7.05
CA ARG A 177 8.29 -17.70 -6.11
C ARG A 177 8.77 -16.92 -4.90
N VAL A 178 9.16 -15.65 -5.09
CA VAL A 178 9.54 -14.76 -3.98
C VAL A 178 8.33 -14.51 -3.10
N LEU A 179 7.18 -14.19 -3.68
CA LEU A 179 5.97 -13.93 -2.90
C LEU A 179 5.43 -15.17 -2.17
N THR A 180 5.62 -16.38 -2.71
CA THR A 180 5.21 -17.62 -2.01
C THR A 180 6.03 -17.91 -0.76
N THR A 181 7.11 -17.16 -0.51
CA THR A 181 7.89 -17.27 0.76
C THR A 181 7.31 -16.41 1.90
N GLU A 182 6.34 -15.54 1.61
CA GLU A 182 5.72 -14.73 2.67
C GLU A 182 4.84 -15.59 3.60
N SER A 183 4.58 -15.09 4.80
CA SER A 183 3.67 -15.77 5.71
C SER A 183 2.22 -15.61 5.30
N ALA A 184 1.38 -16.61 5.57
CA ALA A 184 -0.07 -16.50 5.38
C ALA A 184 -0.67 -15.28 6.09
N ARG A 185 -0.13 -14.90 7.26
CA ARG A 185 -0.54 -13.71 8.00
C ARG A 185 -0.29 -12.41 7.21
N LEU A 186 0.82 -12.32 6.47
CA LEU A 186 1.10 -11.16 5.60
C LEU A 186 0.13 -11.09 4.42
N LEU A 187 -0.15 -12.23 3.78
CA LEU A 187 -1.13 -12.28 2.68
C LEU A 187 -2.53 -11.90 3.15
N LYS A 188 -2.98 -12.41 4.30
CA LYS A 188 -4.26 -12.04 4.91
C LYS A 188 -4.34 -10.53 5.16
N ALA A 189 -3.28 -9.94 5.71
CA ALA A 189 -3.20 -8.49 5.92
C ALA A 189 -3.30 -7.72 4.59
N GLY A 190 -2.63 -8.18 3.53
CA GLY A 190 -2.71 -7.57 2.20
C GLY A 190 -4.12 -7.64 1.59
N ILE A 191 -4.83 -8.74 1.78
CA ILE A 191 -6.21 -8.90 1.35
C ILE A 191 -7.11 -7.86 2.04
N LEU A 192 -6.96 -7.67 3.37
CA LEU A 192 -7.76 -6.69 4.11
C LEU A 192 -7.44 -5.24 3.70
N ASP A 193 -6.16 -4.91 3.47
CA ASP A 193 -5.77 -3.58 2.95
C ASP A 193 -6.36 -3.32 1.56
N ALA A 194 -6.38 -4.33 0.69
CA ALA A 194 -6.97 -4.22 -0.64
C ALA A 194 -8.50 -4.08 -0.58
N MET A 195 -9.19 -4.85 0.28
CA MET A 195 -10.64 -4.75 0.49
C MET A 195 -11.05 -3.38 1.05
N ALA A 196 -10.18 -2.73 1.82
CA ALA A 196 -10.42 -1.40 2.37
C ALA A 196 -10.69 -0.35 1.27
N LYS A 197 -10.12 -0.50 0.07
CA LYS A 197 -10.33 0.44 -1.04
C LYS A 197 -11.81 0.61 -1.38
N TYR A 198 -12.56 -0.51 -1.45
CA TYR A 198 -13.99 -0.44 -1.71
C TYR A 198 -14.78 0.18 -0.57
N VAL A 199 -14.55 -0.28 0.65
CA VAL A 199 -15.29 0.17 1.84
C VAL A 199 -15.12 1.67 2.04
N GLU A 200 -13.89 2.17 1.95
CA GLU A 200 -13.57 3.58 2.14
C GLU A 200 -14.07 4.47 1.00
N ILE A 201 -14.06 3.98 -0.26
CA ILE A 201 -14.63 4.70 -1.39
C ILE A 201 -16.16 4.75 -1.28
N LEU A 202 -16.78 3.65 -0.84
CA LEU A 202 -18.23 3.56 -0.65
C LEU A 202 -18.72 4.55 0.41
N HIS A 203 -17.98 4.70 1.50
CA HIS A 203 -18.35 5.50 2.65
C HIS A 203 -17.64 6.86 2.73
N GLY A 204 -16.87 7.25 1.72
CA GLY A 204 -16.06 8.48 1.71
C GLY A 204 -16.81 9.79 1.64
N GLY A 205 -18.12 9.80 1.96
CA GLY A 205 -18.97 11.00 2.08
C GLY A 205 -19.46 11.61 0.76
N GLU A 206 -18.91 11.22 -0.39
CA GLU A 206 -19.36 11.65 -1.72
C GLU A 206 -20.01 10.46 -2.44
N GLU A 207 -21.28 10.61 -2.85
CA GLU A 207 -21.91 9.60 -3.69
C GLU A 207 -21.27 9.64 -5.08
N ILE A 208 -20.53 8.58 -5.42
CA ILE A 208 -19.85 8.45 -6.70
C ILE A 208 -20.73 7.71 -7.69
N THR A 209 -21.23 8.43 -8.72
CA THR A 209 -22.00 7.88 -9.86
C THR A 209 -21.39 8.35 -11.19
N ALA A 210 -21.84 7.75 -12.30
CA ALA A 210 -21.40 8.16 -13.63
C ALA A 210 -21.85 9.58 -14.00
N GLU A 211 -22.95 10.06 -13.39
CA GLU A 211 -23.55 11.35 -13.69
C GLU A 211 -22.96 12.49 -12.86
N ASN A 212 -22.62 12.24 -11.58
CA ASN A 212 -22.25 13.29 -10.64
C ASN A 212 -20.75 13.34 -10.31
N SER A 213 -19.97 12.37 -10.79
CA SER A 213 -18.56 12.26 -10.44
C SER A 213 -17.68 12.30 -11.68
N ARG A 214 -16.42 12.64 -11.46
CA ARG A 214 -15.42 12.47 -12.50
C ARG A 214 -15.28 11.00 -12.86
N ILE A 215 -15.13 10.72 -14.15
CA ILE A 215 -15.21 9.36 -14.70
C ILE A 215 -14.16 8.41 -14.09
N GLU A 216 -12.96 8.91 -13.77
CA GLU A 216 -11.94 8.10 -13.13
C GLU A 216 -12.31 7.66 -11.71
N LYS A 217 -13.02 8.49 -10.94
CA LYS A 217 -13.53 8.11 -9.62
C LYS A 217 -14.59 7.02 -9.74
N TYR A 218 -15.48 7.18 -10.72
CA TYR A 218 -16.52 6.19 -11.00
C TYR A 218 -15.90 4.82 -11.34
N PHE A 219 -14.92 4.78 -12.25
CA PHE A 219 -14.22 3.54 -12.57
C PHE A 219 -13.40 3.00 -11.40
N ALA A 220 -12.74 3.85 -10.62
CA ALA A 220 -12.03 3.41 -9.43
C ALA A 220 -12.97 2.73 -8.42
N LYS A 221 -14.19 3.29 -8.22
CA LYS A 221 -15.20 2.67 -7.36
C LYS A 221 -15.64 1.30 -7.90
N LYS A 222 -15.90 1.17 -9.22
CA LYS A 222 -16.26 -0.11 -9.82
C LYS A 222 -15.16 -1.14 -9.72
N MET A 223 -13.92 -0.74 -10.00
CA MET A 223 -12.76 -1.61 -9.82
C MET A 223 -12.59 -2.05 -8.36
N ALA A 224 -12.80 -1.15 -7.40
CA ALA A 224 -12.70 -1.48 -5.98
C ALA A 224 -13.81 -2.44 -5.53
N GLU A 225 -15.04 -2.28 -6.07
CA GLU A 225 -16.17 -3.19 -5.83
C GLU A 225 -15.84 -4.61 -6.35
N ASP A 226 -15.39 -4.72 -7.60
CA ASP A 226 -15.01 -6.00 -8.21
C ASP A 226 -13.83 -6.65 -7.45
N LEU A 227 -12.83 -5.86 -7.04
CA LEU A 227 -11.71 -6.32 -6.23
C LEU A 227 -12.18 -6.88 -4.89
N PHE A 228 -13.08 -6.19 -4.19
CA PHE A 228 -13.63 -6.63 -2.91
C PHE A 228 -14.35 -7.98 -3.07
N LEU A 229 -15.22 -8.11 -4.06
CA LEU A 229 -15.97 -9.36 -4.33
C LEU A 229 -15.02 -10.52 -4.69
N PHE A 230 -14.02 -10.24 -5.50
CA PHE A 230 -13.00 -11.24 -5.86
C PHE A 230 -12.22 -11.72 -4.64
N LEU A 231 -11.75 -10.81 -3.78
CA LEU A 231 -10.98 -11.17 -2.60
C LEU A 231 -11.83 -11.86 -1.52
N GLU A 232 -13.09 -11.48 -1.36
CA GLU A 232 -14.04 -12.16 -0.49
C GLU A 232 -14.27 -13.61 -0.92
N GLU A 233 -14.40 -13.86 -2.23
CA GLU A 233 -14.62 -15.19 -2.79
C GLU A 233 -13.35 -16.05 -2.79
N LYS A 234 -12.21 -15.48 -3.21
CA LYS A 234 -10.98 -16.23 -3.53
C LYS A 234 -9.88 -16.12 -2.47
N GLY A 235 -9.96 -15.14 -1.58
CA GLY A 235 -8.88 -14.86 -0.61
C GLY A 235 -8.54 -16.06 0.26
N LYS A 236 -9.54 -16.78 0.75
CA LYS A 236 -9.35 -17.99 1.57
C LYS A 236 -8.60 -19.10 0.83
N ASP A 237 -8.97 -19.34 -0.42
CA ASP A 237 -8.34 -20.40 -1.22
C ASP A 237 -6.89 -20.03 -1.57
N ALA A 238 -6.62 -18.72 -1.81
CA ALA A 238 -5.26 -18.23 -2.00
C ALA A 238 -4.39 -18.43 -0.73
N VAL A 239 -4.92 -18.10 0.45
CA VAL A 239 -4.21 -18.31 1.72
C VAL A 239 -3.90 -19.79 1.95
N ARG A 240 -4.87 -20.68 1.72
CA ARG A 240 -4.66 -22.13 1.82
C ARG A 240 -3.62 -22.66 0.83
N ALA A 241 -3.60 -22.13 -0.41
CA ALA A 241 -2.59 -22.48 -1.38
C ALA A 241 -1.19 -22.07 -0.92
N LEU A 242 -1.06 -20.84 -0.38
CA LEU A 242 0.18 -20.33 0.21
C LEU A 242 0.68 -21.21 1.38
N GLU A 243 -0.21 -21.57 2.30
CA GLU A 243 0.11 -22.44 3.45
C GLU A 243 0.61 -23.83 3.03
N ARG A 244 0.16 -24.32 1.86
CA ARG A 244 0.65 -25.58 1.27
C ARG A 244 1.90 -25.41 0.40
N GLY A 245 2.39 -24.18 0.23
CA GLY A 245 3.51 -23.87 -0.67
C GLY A 245 3.17 -24.08 -2.16
N GLU A 246 1.89 -23.98 -2.52
CA GLU A 246 1.40 -24.20 -3.88
C GLU A 246 1.30 -22.86 -4.63
N CYS A 247 2.03 -22.75 -5.76
CA CYS A 247 1.88 -21.62 -6.69
C CYS A 247 0.64 -21.84 -7.57
N SER A 248 -0.55 -21.58 -7.01
CA SER A 248 -1.81 -21.72 -7.73
C SER A 248 -2.17 -20.46 -8.52
N LYS A 249 -3.01 -20.61 -9.57
CA LYS A 249 -3.56 -19.47 -10.29
C LYS A 249 -4.27 -18.49 -9.34
N THR A 250 -5.09 -19.00 -8.42
CA THR A 250 -5.82 -18.17 -7.43
C THR A 250 -4.87 -17.38 -6.55
N LEU A 251 -3.79 -17.99 -6.07
CA LEU A 251 -2.77 -17.27 -5.27
C LEU A 251 -2.08 -16.19 -6.11
N SER A 252 -1.71 -16.50 -7.36
CA SER A 252 -1.11 -15.53 -8.28
C SER A 252 -2.06 -14.35 -8.57
N ASP A 253 -3.34 -14.62 -8.79
CA ASP A 253 -4.35 -13.61 -9.03
C ASP A 253 -4.54 -12.68 -7.79
N VAL A 254 -4.47 -13.25 -6.57
CA VAL A 254 -4.54 -12.44 -5.33
C VAL A 254 -3.27 -11.61 -5.14
N PHE A 255 -2.07 -12.13 -5.43
CA PHE A 255 -0.85 -11.31 -5.43
C PHE A 255 -0.93 -10.14 -6.40
N PHE A 256 -1.35 -10.40 -7.64
CA PHE A 256 -1.56 -9.36 -8.63
C PHE A 256 -2.56 -8.30 -8.13
N SER A 257 -3.68 -8.75 -7.56
CA SER A 257 -4.75 -7.89 -7.07
C SER A 257 -4.27 -6.98 -5.93
N ASN A 258 -3.57 -7.54 -4.94
CA ASN A 258 -3.06 -6.79 -3.80
C ASN A 258 -2.01 -5.74 -4.19
N ILE A 259 -1.19 -6.00 -5.21
CA ILE A 259 -0.11 -5.10 -5.62
C ILE A 259 -0.58 -4.14 -6.71
N ALA A 260 -0.92 -4.67 -7.90
CA ALA A 260 -1.15 -3.84 -9.08
C ALA A 260 -2.55 -3.24 -9.09
N TYR A 261 -3.58 -4.04 -8.88
CA TYR A 261 -4.97 -3.59 -9.00
C TYR A 261 -5.31 -2.58 -7.91
N THR A 262 -4.93 -2.88 -6.66
CA THR A 262 -5.08 -1.97 -5.52
C THR A 262 -4.29 -0.68 -5.72
N GLY A 263 -3.06 -0.76 -6.24
CA GLY A 263 -2.24 0.43 -6.54
C GLY A 263 -2.82 1.28 -7.66
N LEU A 264 -3.41 0.67 -8.70
CA LEU A 264 -4.10 1.37 -9.78
C LEU A 264 -5.33 2.14 -9.27
N ILE A 265 -6.15 1.51 -8.41
CA ILE A 265 -7.28 2.18 -7.75
C ILE A 265 -6.78 3.40 -6.95
N SER A 266 -5.70 3.23 -6.18
CA SER A 266 -5.06 4.32 -5.43
C SER A 266 -4.61 5.47 -6.34
N GLY A 267 -4.05 5.17 -7.50
CA GLY A 267 -3.66 6.17 -8.51
C GLY A 267 -4.84 6.95 -9.07
N LEU A 268 -5.92 6.25 -9.45
CA LEU A 268 -7.15 6.86 -9.98
C LEU A 268 -7.84 7.75 -8.93
N MET A 269 -7.85 7.34 -7.67
CA MET A 269 -8.42 8.12 -6.56
C MET A 269 -7.48 9.24 -6.07
N ARG A 270 -6.20 9.24 -6.50
CA ARG A 270 -5.17 10.23 -6.12
C ARG A 270 -4.98 10.36 -4.60
N GLY A 271 -5.15 9.27 -3.86
CA GLY A 271 -5.11 9.25 -2.40
C GLY A 271 -6.29 9.96 -1.72
N ARG A 272 -7.23 10.54 -2.47
CA ARG A 272 -8.45 11.15 -1.93
C ARG A 272 -9.55 10.09 -1.79
N GLY A 273 -10.26 10.10 -0.65
CA GLY A 273 -11.34 9.14 -0.38
C GLY A 273 -10.86 7.74 0.01
N GLN A 274 -9.54 7.58 0.28
CA GLN A 274 -8.95 6.33 0.76
C GLN A 274 -8.49 6.41 2.21
N ALA A 275 -8.64 7.56 2.86
CA ALA A 275 -8.34 7.76 4.27
C ALA A 275 -9.64 8.01 5.03
N ALA A 276 -10.58 7.08 4.91
CA ALA A 276 -11.78 7.06 5.72
C ALA A 276 -11.48 6.46 7.11
N LEU A 277 -12.49 6.16 7.88
CA LEU A 277 -12.36 5.85 9.29
C LEU A 277 -11.46 4.63 9.57
N ALA A 278 -11.41 3.65 8.64
CA ALA A 278 -10.60 2.45 8.79
C ALA A 278 -9.09 2.76 8.83
N HIS A 279 -8.58 3.54 7.87
CA HIS A 279 -7.16 3.96 7.90
C HIS A 279 -6.86 5.01 8.96
N VAL A 280 -7.82 5.86 9.31
CA VAL A 280 -7.70 6.80 10.45
C VAL A 280 -7.51 6.01 11.75
N PHE A 281 -8.27 4.92 11.94
CA PHE A 281 -8.12 4.03 13.08
C PHE A 281 -6.75 3.33 13.11
N TYR A 282 -6.28 2.80 11.99
CA TYR A 282 -4.92 2.27 11.88
C TYR A 282 -3.86 3.31 12.27
N ASN A 283 -3.93 4.53 11.70
CA ASN A 283 -2.95 5.59 11.96
C ASN A 283 -2.94 6.01 13.44
N PHE A 284 -4.12 6.05 14.06
CA PHE A 284 -4.27 6.30 15.48
C PHE A 284 -3.60 5.21 16.31
N LEU A 285 -3.92 3.95 16.09
CA LEU A 285 -3.33 2.84 16.83
C LEU A 285 -1.82 2.80 16.67
N ARG A 286 -1.34 2.91 15.45
CA ARG A 286 0.11 2.88 15.17
C ARG A 286 0.86 4.04 15.82
N GLY A 287 0.22 5.20 15.95
CA GLY A 287 0.85 6.40 16.49
C GLY A 287 0.82 6.50 18.02
N TYR A 288 -0.12 5.84 18.68
CA TYR A 288 -0.38 6.06 20.11
C TYR A 288 -0.36 4.79 20.97
N TYR A 289 -0.42 3.59 20.37
CA TYR A 289 -0.50 2.32 21.07
C TYR A 289 0.64 1.38 20.67
N PRO A 290 1.81 1.49 21.35
CA PRO A 290 2.97 0.63 21.08
C PRO A 290 2.69 -0.87 21.18
N GLU A 291 1.65 -1.27 21.92
CA GLU A 291 1.16 -2.65 22.05
C GLU A 291 0.79 -3.25 20.69
N THR A 292 0.36 -2.40 19.74
CA THR A 292 -0.04 -2.83 18.40
C THR A 292 1.13 -3.00 17.43
N LYS A 293 2.38 -2.81 17.88
CA LYS A 293 3.59 -2.86 17.02
C LYS A 293 3.77 -4.17 16.24
N ASP A 294 3.31 -5.28 16.82
CA ASP A 294 3.46 -6.62 16.25
C ASP A 294 2.32 -7.00 15.28
N PHE A 295 1.33 -6.12 15.12
CA PHE A 295 0.28 -6.28 14.12
C PHE A 295 0.68 -5.63 12.79
N TYR A 296 0.35 -6.29 11.70
CA TYR A 296 0.52 -5.73 10.36
C TYR A 296 -0.53 -4.66 10.06
N HIS A 297 -0.22 -3.80 9.10
CA HIS A 297 -1.10 -2.73 8.64
C HIS A 297 -2.53 -3.21 8.38
N GLY A 298 -2.69 -4.21 7.52
CA GLY A 298 -3.99 -4.72 7.12
C GLY A 298 -4.77 -5.42 8.24
N GLU A 299 -4.12 -5.92 9.30
CA GLU A 299 -4.83 -6.49 10.47
C GLU A 299 -5.58 -5.41 11.23
N MET A 300 -4.92 -4.27 11.49
CA MET A 300 -5.56 -3.13 12.15
C MET A 300 -6.59 -2.45 11.24
N VAL A 301 -6.30 -2.36 9.94
CA VAL A 301 -7.27 -1.87 8.94
C VAL A 301 -8.51 -2.77 8.92
N GLY A 302 -8.35 -4.10 9.01
CA GLY A 302 -9.46 -5.05 9.06
C GLY A 302 -10.45 -4.79 10.21
N VAL A 303 -9.94 -4.50 11.41
CA VAL A 303 -10.79 -4.06 12.55
C VAL A 303 -11.41 -2.69 12.25
N GLY A 304 -10.64 -1.77 11.65
CA GLY A 304 -11.13 -0.47 11.21
C GLY A 304 -12.24 -0.55 10.18
N LEU A 305 -12.27 -1.58 9.33
CA LEU A 305 -13.37 -1.81 8.36
C LEU A 305 -14.70 -2.12 9.05
N LEU A 306 -14.68 -2.85 10.18
CA LEU A 306 -15.87 -3.08 10.97
C LEU A 306 -16.37 -1.77 11.58
N LEU A 307 -15.47 -0.94 12.11
CA LEU A 307 -15.79 0.38 12.62
C LEU A 307 -16.42 1.27 11.53
N GLU A 308 -15.83 1.27 10.33
CA GLU A 308 -16.30 2.02 9.17
C GLU A 308 -17.72 1.61 8.76
N ALA A 309 -17.98 0.29 8.63
CA ALA A 309 -19.28 -0.23 8.26
C ALA A 309 -20.36 0.14 9.31
N ARG A 310 -20.05 0.04 10.62
CA ARG A 310 -20.93 0.41 11.72
C ARG A 310 -21.21 1.90 11.77
N TRP A 311 -20.16 2.71 11.65
CA TRP A 311 -20.31 4.17 11.57
C TRP A 311 -21.28 4.59 10.50
N ASN A 312 -21.25 3.90 9.34
CA ASN A 312 -22.13 4.15 8.21
C ASN A 312 -23.45 3.38 8.28
N ARG A 313 -23.70 2.61 9.35
CA ARG A 313 -24.90 1.79 9.56
C ARG A 313 -25.14 0.78 8.43
N ASP A 314 -24.09 0.33 7.77
CA ASP A 314 -24.14 -0.70 6.73
C ASP A 314 -24.04 -2.10 7.36
N ARG A 315 -25.16 -2.58 7.90
CA ARG A 315 -25.24 -3.89 8.56
C ARG A 315 -24.87 -5.04 7.65
N ARG A 316 -25.24 -4.97 6.37
CA ARG A 316 -24.94 -6.03 5.40
C ARG A 316 -23.44 -6.16 5.17
N LEU A 317 -22.77 -5.05 5.00
CA LEU A 317 -21.30 -5.03 4.85
C LEU A 317 -20.61 -5.47 6.14
N GLU A 318 -21.07 -5.01 7.30
CA GLU A 318 -20.56 -5.42 8.61
C GLU A 318 -20.64 -6.94 8.79
N GLU A 319 -21.79 -7.56 8.52
CA GLU A 319 -21.97 -9.02 8.63
C GLU A 319 -21.01 -9.78 7.71
N ARG A 320 -20.84 -9.33 6.47
CA ARG A 320 -19.89 -9.91 5.51
C ARG A 320 -18.44 -9.81 6.00
N LEU A 321 -18.03 -8.63 6.46
CA LEU A 321 -16.69 -8.41 7.01
C LEU A 321 -16.43 -9.25 8.27
N GLN A 322 -17.38 -9.32 9.19
CA GLN A 322 -17.29 -10.16 10.37
C GLN A 322 -17.14 -11.65 10.02
N GLN A 323 -17.91 -12.11 9.05
CA GLN A 323 -17.80 -13.50 8.57
C GLN A 323 -16.42 -13.73 7.94
N PHE A 324 -15.97 -12.83 7.07
CA PHE A 324 -14.68 -12.94 6.41
C PHE A 324 -13.52 -12.97 7.41
N LEU A 325 -13.51 -12.04 8.37
CA LEU A 325 -12.47 -12.00 9.43
C LEU A 325 -12.45 -13.29 10.27
N ARG A 326 -13.63 -13.83 10.66
CA ARG A 326 -13.70 -15.12 11.36
C ARG A 326 -13.15 -16.26 10.52
N GLU A 327 -13.52 -16.33 9.25
CA GLU A 327 -13.09 -17.40 8.34
C GLU A 327 -11.60 -17.34 8.01
N MET A 328 -11.01 -16.13 8.07
CA MET A 328 -9.58 -15.88 7.85
C MET A 328 -8.77 -15.99 9.15
N ASP A 329 -9.41 -16.22 10.30
CA ASP A 329 -8.77 -16.20 11.62
C ASP A 329 -7.95 -14.91 11.82
N MET A 330 -8.64 -13.77 11.71
CA MET A 330 -8.04 -12.43 11.82
C MET A 330 -8.66 -11.66 12.99
N ALA A 331 -7.91 -10.66 13.49
CA ALA A 331 -8.39 -9.75 14.52
C ALA A 331 -9.69 -9.06 14.08
N LYS A 332 -10.67 -8.96 14.99
CA LYS A 332 -12.00 -8.37 14.76
C LYS A 332 -12.47 -7.48 15.92
N SER A 333 -11.63 -7.35 16.94
CA SER A 333 -11.93 -6.56 18.14
C SER A 333 -10.70 -5.83 18.65
N LEU A 334 -10.90 -4.90 19.58
CA LEU A 334 -9.81 -4.23 20.30
C LEU A 334 -9.02 -5.23 21.14
N TYR A 335 -9.71 -6.17 21.75
CA TYR A 335 -9.09 -7.22 22.54
C TYR A 335 -8.13 -8.08 21.71
N ASP A 336 -8.54 -8.44 20.48
CA ASP A 336 -7.67 -9.19 19.56
C ASP A 336 -6.41 -8.41 19.18
N LEU A 337 -6.45 -7.07 19.27
CA LEU A 337 -5.30 -6.17 19.05
C LEU A 337 -4.51 -5.87 20.33
N GLY A 338 -4.84 -6.54 21.46
CA GLY A 338 -4.17 -6.36 22.73
C GLY A 338 -4.57 -5.11 23.51
N LEU A 339 -5.72 -4.52 23.19
CA LEU A 339 -6.22 -3.28 23.80
C LEU A 339 -7.39 -3.62 24.76
N GLU A 340 -7.13 -3.50 26.07
CA GLU A 340 -8.09 -3.87 27.11
C GLU A 340 -8.90 -2.68 27.66
N ARG A 341 -8.43 -1.43 27.46
CA ARG A 341 -9.03 -0.22 28.04
C ARG A 341 -9.92 0.50 27.04
N GLU A 342 -11.02 -0.12 26.68
CA GLU A 342 -11.93 0.37 25.62
C GLU A 342 -12.30 1.85 25.75
N GLU A 343 -12.74 2.30 26.92
CA GLU A 343 -13.18 3.68 27.13
C GLU A 343 -12.05 4.69 26.96
N GLU A 344 -10.84 4.37 27.43
CA GLU A 344 -9.66 5.22 27.26
C GLU A 344 -9.24 5.31 25.78
N VAL A 345 -9.25 4.17 25.09
CA VAL A 345 -8.96 4.09 23.65
C VAL A 345 -10.01 4.87 22.86
N PHE A 346 -11.31 4.74 23.21
CA PHE A 346 -12.39 5.47 22.56
C PHE A 346 -12.24 7.00 22.70
N GLU A 347 -12.04 7.50 23.92
CA GLU A 347 -11.91 8.96 24.14
C GLU A 347 -10.72 9.52 23.37
N ALA A 348 -9.57 8.86 23.40
CA ALA A 348 -8.39 9.25 22.64
C ALA A 348 -8.65 9.21 21.12
N PHE A 349 -9.34 8.18 20.63
CA PHE A 349 -9.67 8.05 19.21
C PHE A 349 -10.66 9.12 18.74
N TYR A 350 -11.68 9.46 19.55
CA TYR A 350 -12.61 10.55 19.23
C TYR A 350 -11.87 11.87 19.03
N HIS A 351 -10.99 12.23 19.98
CA HIS A 351 -10.19 13.44 19.86
C HIS A 351 -9.27 13.44 18.64
N TYR A 352 -8.66 12.30 18.35
CA TYR A 352 -7.84 12.12 17.15
C TYR A 352 -8.66 12.33 15.86
N CYS A 353 -9.85 11.76 15.77
CA CYS A 353 -10.73 11.91 14.61
C CYS A 353 -11.15 13.38 14.38
N VAL A 354 -11.44 14.11 15.46
CA VAL A 354 -11.77 15.56 15.40
C VAL A 354 -10.56 16.38 14.95
N GLU A 355 -9.37 16.10 15.52
CA GLU A 355 -8.11 16.76 15.12
C GLU A 355 -7.81 16.54 13.62
N LYS A 356 -7.98 15.31 13.14
CA LYS A 356 -7.77 14.95 11.74
C LYS A 356 -8.91 15.37 10.81
N LYS A 357 -9.98 15.95 11.36
CA LYS A 357 -11.19 16.35 10.61
C LYS A 357 -11.86 15.18 9.87
N SER A 358 -11.72 13.98 10.42
CA SER A 358 -12.40 12.78 9.89
C SER A 358 -13.85 12.71 10.33
N ILE A 359 -14.17 13.32 11.48
CA ILE A 359 -15.53 13.55 11.98
C ILE A 359 -15.66 14.98 12.49
N SER A 360 -16.88 15.48 12.56
CA SER A 360 -17.16 16.79 13.17
C SER A 360 -17.14 16.70 14.69
N GLU A 361 -16.74 17.79 15.35
CA GLU A 361 -16.87 17.89 16.81
C GLU A 361 -18.35 18.07 17.19
N GLY A 362 -18.86 17.24 18.11
CA GLY A 362 -20.22 17.34 18.57
C GLY A 362 -20.68 16.15 19.40
N LYS A 363 -21.71 16.36 20.21
CA LYS A 363 -22.25 15.31 21.08
C LYS A 363 -22.87 14.16 20.27
N GLU A 364 -23.62 14.49 19.22
CA GLU A 364 -24.26 13.51 18.35
C GLU A 364 -23.24 12.64 17.63
N GLU A 365 -22.19 13.25 17.05
CA GLU A 365 -21.11 12.55 16.37
C GLU A 365 -20.32 11.66 17.34
N LYS A 366 -20.09 12.16 18.56
CA LYS A 366 -19.41 11.39 19.60
C LYS A 366 -20.21 10.15 20.01
N GLU A 367 -21.54 10.31 20.21
CA GLU A 367 -22.42 9.19 20.55
C GLU A 367 -22.50 8.18 19.42
N ARG A 368 -22.63 8.62 18.18
CA ARG A 368 -22.61 7.74 17.01
C ARG A 368 -21.28 6.95 16.87
N LEU A 369 -20.15 7.62 17.10
CA LEU A 369 -18.86 6.95 17.09
C LEU A 369 -18.74 5.94 18.22
N ARG A 370 -19.29 6.26 19.40
CA ARG A 370 -19.32 5.34 20.56
C ARG A 370 -20.13 4.08 20.26
N GLU A 371 -21.30 4.22 19.64
CA GLU A 371 -22.11 3.07 19.21
C GLU A 371 -21.35 2.17 18.24
N ALA A 372 -20.65 2.75 17.26
CA ALA A 372 -19.84 2.00 16.30
C ALA A 372 -18.63 1.34 16.96
N PHE A 373 -18.01 2.00 17.91
CA PHE A 373 -16.78 1.57 18.58
C PHE A 373 -17.02 0.48 19.63
N SER A 374 -18.08 0.62 20.45
CA SER A 374 -18.40 -0.34 21.52
C SER A 374 -18.64 -1.77 21.03
N ALA A 375 -19.02 -1.92 19.78
CA ALA A 375 -19.16 -3.24 19.17
C ALA A 375 -17.83 -3.85 18.67
N LEU A 376 -16.68 -3.18 18.90
CA LEU A 376 -15.34 -3.75 18.70
C LEU A 376 -14.78 -4.38 20.00
N SER A 377 -15.53 -4.38 21.09
CA SER A 377 -15.15 -4.95 22.38
C SER A 377 -15.20 -6.48 22.39
#